data_7667c1e78d98e0643799fd699c3e4a90
#
_entry.id   7667c1e78d98e0643799fd699c3e4a90
#
_cell.length_a   1.000
_cell.length_b   1.000
_cell.length_c   1.000
_cell.angle_alpha   90.00
_cell.angle_beta   90.00
_cell.angle_gamma   90.00
#
_symmetry.space_group_name_H-M   'P 1'
#
loop_
_entity.id
_entity.type
_entity.pdbx_description
1 polymer ?
#
loop_
_entity_poly.entity_id
_entity_poly.type
_entity_poly.pdbx_seq_one_letter_code
_entity_poly.pdbx_strand_id
1 'polypeptide(L)'
;FEKSNYSIPNIINHAISELTTRADNEKKEIVIDGDLEQMLYCDIEWTGEAIGNIIKNALDHTDIGGKISISWEQTPAMIRIFITDNGHGISQEDIHHIFKRFYRSKNTSESQGIGLGLPLAKAIVEGQGGILSVQSELLQGTTFTLSFLTES
;
A
#
# COMPACT_ATOMS: atom_id res chain seq x y z
N PHE A 1 -1.00 4.69 19.15
CA PHE A 1 0.22 4.43 18.37
C PHE A 1 1.47 4.64 19.20
N GLU A 2 2.41 3.74 19.07
CA GLU A 2 3.74 3.86 19.69
C GLU A 2 4.75 4.23 18.62
N LYS A 3 5.00 5.52 18.44
CA LYS A 3 5.83 6.03 17.36
C LYS A 3 7.31 6.08 17.75
N SER A 4 8.16 5.74 16.78
CA SER A 4 9.61 5.90 16.87
C SER A 4 10.17 6.09 15.46
N ASN A 5 11.45 6.41 15.36
CA ASN A 5 12.09 6.55 14.07
C ASN A 5 12.55 5.18 13.56
N TYR A 6 12.05 4.79 12.39
CA TYR A 6 12.44 3.56 11.73
C TYR A 6 12.88 3.87 10.30
N SER A 7 13.80 3.09 9.77
CA SER A 7 14.11 3.20 8.34
C SER A 7 12.92 2.69 7.53
N ILE A 8 12.66 3.31 6.40
CA ILE A 8 11.58 2.85 5.51
C ILE A 8 11.81 1.41 5.06
N PRO A 9 13.04 0.98 4.69
CA PRO A 9 13.28 -0.44 4.40
C PRO A 9 12.83 -1.39 5.52
N ASN A 10 13.06 -1.06 6.78
CA ASN A 10 12.61 -1.89 7.90
C ASN A 10 11.08 -1.96 7.99
N ILE A 11 10.41 -0.83 7.76
CA ILE A 11 8.94 -0.79 7.75
C ILE A 11 8.39 -1.67 6.62
N ILE A 12 8.96 -1.56 5.42
CA ILE A 12 8.56 -2.35 4.27
C ILE A 12 8.82 -3.84 4.51
N ASN A 13 10.00 -4.20 5.02
CA ASN A 13 10.31 -5.59 5.32
C ASN A 13 9.33 -6.19 6.33
N HIS A 14 8.97 -5.41 7.34
CA HIS A 14 7.97 -5.84 8.33
C HIS A 14 6.61 -6.08 7.66
N ALA A 15 6.23 -5.22 6.72
CA ALA A 15 4.95 -5.32 6.02
C ALA A 15 4.88 -6.53 5.07
N ILE A 16 5.98 -6.86 4.38
CA ILE A 16 5.95 -7.87 3.31
C ILE A 16 6.43 -9.25 3.71
N SER A 17 6.92 -9.43 4.94
CA SER A 17 7.55 -10.69 5.36
C SER A 17 6.69 -11.93 5.10
N GLU A 18 5.38 -11.83 5.27
CA GLU A 18 4.44 -12.94 5.02
C GLU A 18 3.88 -12.94 3.61
N LEU A 19 4.07 -11.85 2.85
CA LEU A 19 3.49 -11.69 1.53
C LEU A 19 4.40 -12.15 0.39
N THR A 20 5.71 -12.25 0.66
CA THR A 20 6.68 -12.69 -0.35
C THR A 20 6.40 -14.12 -0.81
N THR A 21 6.01 -15.00 0.10
CA THR A 21 5.65 -16.38 -0.24
C THR A 21 4.44 -16.41 -1.17
N ARG A 22 3.42 -15.61 -0.86
CA ARG A 22 2.24 -15.51 -1.73
C ARG A 22 2.62 -15.01 -3.11
N ALA A 23 3.43 -13.95 -3.18
CA ALA A 23 3.86 -13.38 -4.45
C ALA A 23 4.62 -14.41 -5.29
N ASP A 24 5.55 -15.14 -4.68
CA ASP A 24 6.31 -16.18 -5.37
C ASP A 24 5.40 -17.29 -5.89
N ASN A 25 4.46 -17.75 -5.07
CA ASN A 25 3.52 -18.80 -5.46
C ASN A 25 2.61 -18.36 -6.61
N GLU A 26 2.24 -17.09 -6.66
CA GLU A 26 1.39 -16.52 -7.72
C GLU A 26 2.22 -15.99 -8.90
N LYS A 27 3.54 -16.13 -8.86
CA LYS A 27 4.47 -15.64 -9.89
C LYS A 27 4.33 -14.15 -10.15
N LYS A 28 4.20 -13.40 -9.07
CA LYS A 28 4.15 -11.93 -9.08
C LYS A 28 5.40 -11.39 -8.41
N GLU A 29 5.92 -10.29 -8.93
CA GLU A 29 7.18 -9.71 -8.47
C GLU A 29 6.91 -8.52 -7.55
N ILE A 30 7.62 -8.47 -6.42
CA ILE A 30 7.61 -7.29 -5.54
C ILE A 30 9.00 -6.64 -5.65
N VAL A 31 9.03 -5.40 -6.09
CA VAL A 31 10.27 -4.64 -6.28
C VAL A 31 10.28 -3.46 -5.31
N ILE A 32 11.39 -3.28 -4.62
CA ILE A 32 11.55 -2.23 -3.63
C ILE A 32 12.69 -1.31 -4.07
N ASP A 33 12.43 0.00 -4.13
CA ASP A 33 13.40 0.98 -4.57
C ASP A 33 13.24 2.29 -3.79
N GLY A 34 14.35 2.81 -3.31
CA GLY A 34 14.39 4.07 -2.58
C GLY A 34 15.66 4.19 -1.75
N ASP A 35 15.83 5.36 -1.14
CA ASP A 35 16.97 5.62 -0.26
C ASP A 35 16.90 4.73 0.97
N LEU A 36 17.89 3.85 1.14
CA LEU A 36 17.96 2.89 2.24
C LEU A 36 18.14 3.54 3.61
N GLU A 37 18.55 4.80 3.63
CA GLU A 37 18.78 5.57 4.86
C GLU A 37 17.56 6.41 5.26
N GLN A 38 16.52 6.45 4.42
CA GLN A 38 15.33 7.28 4.70
C GLN A 38 14.62 6.77 5.95
N MET A 39 14.38 7.69 6.90
CA MET A 39 13.69 7.41 8.14
C MET A 39 12.26 7.95 8.11
N LEU A 40 11.39 7.31 8.86
CA LEU A 40 10.01 7.76 9.06
C LEU A 40 9.65 7.59 10.54
N TYR A 41 9.09 8.63 11.13
CA TYR A 41 8.59 8.59 12.51
C TYR A 41 7.17 8.05 12.51
N CYS A 42 7.02 6.81 12.93
CA CYS A 42 5.73 6.11 12.87
C CYS A 42 5.67 4.94 13.86
N ASP A 43 4.49 4.37 13.99
CA ASP A 43 4.31 3.09 14.66
C ASP A 43 4.56 1.99 13.63
N ILE A 44 5.62 1.21 13.81
CA ILE A 44 6.04 0.23 12.80
C ILE A 44 5.03 -0.90 12.63
N GLU A 45 4.41 -1.36 13.72
CA GLU A 45 3.42 -2.45 13.67
C GLU A 45 2.20 -2.03 12.85
N TRP A 46 1.62 -0.87 13.17
CA TRP A 46 0.44 -0.39 12.48
C TRP A 46 0.74 0.08 11.05
N THR A 47 1.85 0.78 10.84
CA THR A 47 2.23 1.21 9.49
C THR A 47 2.52 0.00 8.60
N GLY A 48 3.18 -1.01 9.15
CA GLY A 48 3.38 -2.28 8.46
C GLY A 48 2.07 -2.95 8.10
N GLU A 49 1.08 -2.93 8.99
CA GLU A 49 -0.26 -3.45 8.72
C GLU A 49 -0.94 -2.71 7.56
N ALA A 50 -0.86 -1.37 7.57
CA ALA A 50 -1.44 -0.55 6.50
C ALA A 50 -0.81 -0.87 5.14
N ILE A 51 0.52 -0.88 5.09
CA ILE A 51 1.26 -1.20 3.85
C ILE A 51 0.96 -2.62 3.40
N GLY A 52 0.94 -3.57 4.33
CA GLY A 52 0.61 -4.96 4.02
C GLY A 52 -0.77 -5.10 3.41
N ASN A 53 -1.77 -4.39 3.93
CA ASN A 53 -3.13 -4.42 3.38
C ASN A 53 -3.19 -3.85 1.96
N ILE A 54 -2.42 -2.80 1.70
CA ILE A 54 -2.34 -2.22 0.34
C ILE A 54 -1.67 -3.19 -0.62
N ILE A 55 -0.60 -3.86 -0.19
CA ILE A 55 0.09 -4.86 -1.03
C ILE A 55 -0.80 -6.06 -1.30
N LYS A 56 -1.57 -6.53 -0.30
CA LYS A 56 -2.55 -7.60 -0.50
C LYS A 56 -3.56 -7.22 -1.58
N ASN A 57 -4.05 -5.99 -1.52
CA ASN A 57 -4.96 -5.48 -2.55
C ASN A 57 -4.30 -5.51 -3.93
N ALA A 58 -3.05 -5.08 -4.02
CA ALA A 58 -2.31 -5.10 -5.28
C ALA A 58 -2.13 -6.53 -5.81
N LEU A 59 -1.81 -7.49 -4.93
CA LEU A 59 -1.71 -8.90 -5.31
C LEU A 59 -3.04 -9.44 -5.80
N ASP A 60 -4.15 -9.04 -5.17
CA ASP A 60 -5.49 -9.47 -5.59
C ASP A 60 -5.86 -8.97 -6.97
N HIS A 61 -5.36 -7.81 -7.39
CA HIS A 61 -5.74 -7.15 -8.64
C HIS A 61 -4.73 -7.30 -9.78
N THR A 62 -3.67 -8.08 -9.57
CA THR A 62 -2.69 -8.39 -10.62
C THR A 62 -2.81 -9.84 -11.06
N ASP A 63 -2.47 -10.09 -12.33
CA ASP A 63 -2.42 -11.44 -12.87
C ASP A 63 -1.04 -12.08 -12.67
N ILE A 64 -0.92 -13.35 -13.02
CA ILE A 64 0.37 -14.05 -13.05
C ILE A 64 1.36 -13.25 -13.89
N GLY A 65 2.56 -13.06 -13.38
CA GLY A 65 3.58 -12.24 -14.01
C GLY A 65 3.47 -10.75 -13.68
N GLY A 66 2.48 -10.38 -12.85
CA GLY A 66 2.31 -9.00 -12.42
C GLY A 66 3.45 -8.48 -11.55
N LYS A 67 3.52 -7.16 -11.44
CA LYS A 67 4.58 -6.49 -10.70
C LYS A 67 4.01 -5.45 -9.74
N ILE A 68 4.52 -5.49 -8.51
CA ILE A 68 4.17 -4.52 -7.48
C ILE A 68 5.46 -3.80 -7.11
N SER A 69 5.48 -2.48 -7.27
CA SER A 69 6.63 -1.65 -7.01
C SER A 69 6.38 -0.80 -5.77
N ILE A 70 7.31 -0.84 -4.83
CA ILE A 70 7.27 -0.02 -3.62
C ILE A 70 8.46 0.92 -3.68
N SER A 71 8.17 2.23 -3.66
CA SER A 71 9.21 3.25 -3.71
C SER A 71 8.87 4.36 -2.73
N TRP A 72 9.84 5.23 -2.45
CA TRP A 72 9.61 6.36 -1.55
C TRP A 72 10.51 7.52 -1.91
N GLU A 73 10.08 8.71 -1.50
CA GLU A 73 10.83 9.94 -1.70
C GLU A 73 10.62 10.88 -0.53
N GLN A 74 11.54 11.80 -0.36
CA GLN A 74 11.39 12.89 0.58
C GLN A 74 11.46 14.22 -0.17
N THR A 75 10.49 15.09 0.11
CA THR A 75 10.54 16.50 -0.28
C THR A 75 10.75 17.34 0.99
N PRO A 76 10.98 18.66 0.89
CA PRO A 76 11.11 19.49 2.10
C PRO A 76 9.92 19.40 3.06
N ALA A 77 8.72 19.14 2.55
CA ALA A 77 7.50 19.13 3.36
C ALA A 77 7.01 17.73 3.70
N MET A 78 7.29 16.72 2.90
CA MET A 78 6.64 15.42 3.01
C MET A 78 7.58 14.26 2.73
N ILE A 79 7.24 13.11 3.33
CA ILE A 79 7.79 11.80 2.95
C ILE A 79 6.64 11.03 2.35
N ARG A 80 6.84 10.49 1.14
CA ARG A 80 5.81 9.73 0.43
C ARG A 80 6.29 8.32 0.14
N ILE A 81 5.41 7.36 0.38
CA ILE A 81 5.62 5.96 0.02
C ILE A 81 4.61 5.62 -1.06
N PHE A 82 5.09 5.10 -2.19
CA PHE A 82 4.26 4.73 -3.34
C PHE A 82 4.20 3.22 -3.46
N ILE A 83 3.00 2.68 -3.62
CA ILE A 83 2.78 1.26 -3.89
C ILE A 83 2.02 1.18 -5.20
N THR A 84 2.70 0.73 -6.25
CA THR A 84 2.18 0.71 -7.62
C THR A 84 2.08 -0.71 -8.13
N ASP A 85 0.95 -1.07 -8.69
CA ASP A 85 0.79 -2.34 -9.39
C ASP A 85 0.46 -2.11 -10.87
N ASN A 86 0.74 -3.11 -11.69
CA ASN A 86 0.39 -3.11 -13.11
C ASN A 86 -0.82 -4.00 -13.40
N GLY A 87 -1.76 -4.02 -12.46
CA GLY A 87 -2.94 -4.86 -12.53
C GLY A 87 -4.07 -4.27 -13.34
N HIS A 88 -5.27 -4.73 -13.03
CA HIS A 88 -6.48 -4.37 -13.80
C HIS A 88 -6.92 -2.92 -13.63
N GLY A 89 -6.43 -2.24 -12.61
CA GLY A 89 -6.87 -0.90 -12.28
C GLY A 89 -8.23 -0.90 -11.60
N ILE A 90 -8.67 0.30 -11.23
CA ILE A 90 -9.96 0.53 -10.56
C ILE A 90 -10.75 1.50 -11.40
N SER A 91 -12.01 1.20 -11.65
CA SER A 91 -12.89 2.10 -12.41
C SER A 91 -13.13 3.41 -11.65
N GLN A 92 -13.46 4.46 -12.38
CA GLN A 92 -13.80 5.75 -11.75
C GLN A 92 -15.05 5.62 -10.86
N GLU A 93 -15.94 4.71 -11.17
CA GLU A 93 -17.10 4.40 -10.34
C GLU A 93 -16.67 3.79 -9.00
N ASP A 94 -15.78 2.81 -9.03
CA ASP A 94 -15.33 2.11 -7.82
C ASP A 94 -14.38 2.94 -6.96
N ILE A 95 -13.55 3.79 -7.58
CA ILE A 95 -12.47 4.49 -6.86
C ILE A 95 -12.98 5.37 -5.71
N HIS A 96 -14.20 5.88 -5.84
CA HIS A 96 -14.82 6.70 -4.79
C HIS A 96 -15.31 5.88 -3.60
N HIS A 97 -15.30 4.54 -3.71
CA HIS A 97 -15.87 3.64 -2.71
C HIS A 97 -14.87 2.68 -2.08
N ILE A 98 -13.63 2.62 -2.58
CA ILE A 98 -12.68 1.58 -2.16
C ILE A 98 -12.30 1.64 -0.69
N PHE A 99 -12.45 2.81 -0.04
CA PHE A 99 -12.16 2.96 1.38
C PHE A 99 -13.40 2.78 2.27
N LYS A 100 -14.55 2.47 1.68
CA LYS A 100 -15.76 2.16 2.45
C LYS A 100 -15.67 0.75 3.01
N ARG A 101 -16.06 0.59 4.26
CA ARG A 101 -16.05 -0.72 4.92
C ARG A 101 -16.99 -1.66 4.17
N PHE A 102 -16.52 -2.90 3.96
CA PHE A 102 -17.25 -3.98 3.27
C PHE A 102 -17.53 -3.72 1.78
N TYR A 103 -17.00 -2.63 1.22
CA TYR A 103 -17.17 -2.40 -0.21
C TYR A 103 -16.33 -3.40 -1.01
N ARG A 104 -16.93 -3.96 -2.06
CA ARG A 104 -16.25 -4.82 -3.01
C ARG A 104 -16.65 -4.44 -4.41
N SER A 105 -15.65 -4.33 -5.29
CA SER A 105 -15.89 -4.08 -6.70
C SER A 105 -16.61 -5.27 -7.34
N LYS A 106 -17.40 -5.02 -8.39
CA LYS A 106 -18.06 -6.08 -9.18
C LYS A 106 -17.04 -7.05 -9.80
N ASN A 107 -15.80 -6.61 -10.00
CA ASN A 107 -14.74 -7.41 -10.59
C ASN A 107 -13.89 -8.12 -9.54
N THR A 108 -14.25 -8.02 -8.27
CA THR A 108 -13.53 -8.63 -7.17
C THR A 108 -13.89 -10.12 -7.08
N SER A 109 -12.89 -10.98 -6.99
CA SER A 109 -13.11 -12.42 -6.81
C SER A 109 -13.56 -12.72 -5.38
N GLU A 110 -14.24 -13.85 -5.19
CA GLU A 110 -14.69 -14.28 -3.86
C GLU A 110 -13.54 -14.60 -2.91
N SER A 111 -12.35 -14.87 -3.44
CA SER A 111 -11.16 -15.16 -2.62
C SER A 111 -10.56 -13.92 -1.97
N GLN A 112 -10.99 -12.74 -2.39
CA GLN A 112 -10.52 -11.48 -1.82
C GLN A 112 -11.28 -11.17 -0.53
N GLY A 113 -10.62 -10.53 0.41
CA GLY A 113 -11.14 -10.30 1.74
C GLY A 113 -12.49 -9.59 1.80
N ILE A 114 -12.97 -9.37 3.00
CA ILE A 114 -14.32 -8.84 3.27
C ILE A 114 -14.44 -7.32 3.17
N GLY A 115 -13.48 -6.65 2.57
CA GLY A 115 -13.55 -5.21 2.35
C GLY A 115 -13.16 -4.35 3.56
N LEU A 116 -12.33 -4.88 4.46
CA LEU A 116 -11.85 -4.13 5.64
C LEU A 116 -10.40 -3.67 5.54
N GLY A 117 -9.61 -4.22 4.61
CA GLY A 117 -8.18 -3.93 4.52
C GLY A 117 -7.85 -2.50 4.16
N LEU A 118 -8.47 -1.96 3.11
CA LEU A 118 -8.23 -0.59 2.68
C LEU A 118 -8.80 0.45 3.66
N PRO A 119 -10.01 0.30 4.18
CA PRO A 119 -10.49 1.20 5.24
C PRO A 119 -9.57 1.22 6.46
N LEU A 120 -9.06 0.07 6.87
CA LEU A 120 -8.12 -0.02 7.99
C LEU A 120 -6.81 0.69 7.66
N ALA A 121 -6.26 0.47 6.46
CA ALA A 121 -5.04 1.15 6.03
C ALA A 121 -5.21 2.68 6.08
N LYS A 122 -6.34 3.19 5.60
CA LYS A 122 -6.64 4.62 5.63
C LYS A 122 -6.71 5.14 7.07
N ALA A 123 -7.40 4.42 7.95
CA ALA A 123 -7.53 4.79 9.35
C ALA A 123 -6.17 4.84 10.05
N ILE A 124 -5.28 3.89 9.75
CA ILE A 124 -3.95 3.83 10.34
C ILE A 124 -3.11 5.03 9.88
N VAL A 125 -3.09 5.30 8.58
CA VAL A 125 -2.32 6.41 8.02
C VAL A 125 -2.82 7.75 8.56
N GLU A 126 -4.13 7.97 8.51
CA GLU A 126 -4.75 9.21 9.00
C GLU A 126 -4.60 9.36 10.51
N GLY A 127 -4.69 8.28 11.26
CA GLY A 127 -4.49 8.28 12.71
C GLY A 127 -3.09 8.72 13.13
N GLN A 128 -2.12 8.61 12.24
CA GLN A 128 -0.76 9.09 12.47
C GLN A 128 -0.48 10.45 11.82
N GLY A 129 -1.52 11.13 11.34
CA GLY A 129 -1.39 12.45 10.73
C GLY A 129 -1.00 12.43 9.27
N GLY A 130 -1.04 11.27 8.62
CA GLY A 130 -0.74 11.13 7.20
C GLY A 130 -1.98 11.17 6.33
N ILE A 131 -1.75 11.04 5.03
CA ILE A 131 -2.81 11.00 4.01
C ILE A 131 -2.58 9.78 3.14
N LEU A 132 -3.63 9.01 2.90
CA LEU A 132 -3.62 7.91 1.94
C LEU A 132 -4.45 8.31 0.73
N SER A 133 -3.83 8.30 -0.44
CA SER A 133 -4.49 8.63 -1.70
C SER A 133 -4.30 7.50 -2.71
N VAL A 134 -5.12 7.52 -3.76
CA VAL A 134 -5.11 6.50 -4.80
C VAL A 134 -5.29 7.14 -6.17
N GLN A 135 -4.56 6.63 -7.15
CA GLN A 135 -4.74 6.95 -8.57
C GLN A 135 -4.78 5.65 -9.33
N SER A 136 -5.71 5.53 -10.25
CA SER A 136 -5.87 4.30 -11.03
C SER A 136 -6.51 4.57 -12.38
N GLU A 137 -6.13 3.76 -13.36
CA GLU A 137 -6.78 3.67 -14.66
C GLU A 137 -7.01 2.21 -14.99
N LEU A 138 -8.19 1.92 -15.53
CA LEU A 138 -8.52 0.57 -15.97
C LEU A 138 -7.46 0.04 -16.93
N LEU A 139 -7.02 -1.19 -16.71
CA LEU A 139 -6.03 -1.93 -17.51
C LEU A 139 -4.63 -1.33 -17.48
N GLN A 140 -4.39 -0.28 -16.71
CA GLN A 140 -3.07 0.34 -16.54
C GLN A 140 -2.45 0.02 -15.18
N GLY A 141 -3.28 -0.08 -14.15
CA GLY A 141 -2.83 -0.35 -12.79
C GLY A 141 -3.26 0.71 -11.80
N THR A 142 -2.72 0.59 -10.59
CA THR A 142 -3.12 1.41 -9.45
C THR A 142 -1.89 1.85 -8.66
N THR A 143 -1.88 3.09 -8.20
CA THR A 143 -0.87 3.60 -7.28
C THR A 143 -1.54 4.14 -6.03
N PHE A 144 -1.16 3.58 -4.88
CA PHE A 144 -1.49 4.13 -3.58
C PHE A 144 -0.32 4.94 -3.06
N THR A 145 -0.60 6.11 -2.49
CA THR A 145 0.43 6.99 -1.94
C THR A 145 0.13 7.27 -0.47
N LEU A 146 1.09 6.93 0.39
CA LEU A 146 1.07 7.30 1.81
C LEU A 146 1.95 8.54 1.95
N SER A 147 1.37 9.64 2.44
CA SER A 147 2.08 10.91 2.60
C SER A 147 2.12 11.30 4.07
N PHE A 148 3.32 11.56 4.58
CA PHE A 148 3.53 11.99 5.96
C PHE A 148 4.30 13.30 5.95
N LEU A 149 3.99 14.20 6.88
CA LEU A 149 4.75 15.44 7.02
C LEU A 149 6.15 15.12 7.54
N THR A 150 7.16 15.79 6.98
CA THR A 150 8.50 15.72 7.55
C THR A 150 8.51 16.45 8.88
N GLU A 151 9.23 15.88 9.85
CA GLU A 151 9.44 16.59 11.11
C GLU A 151 10.49 17.69 10.91
N SER A 152 10.17 18.85 11.41
CA SER A 152 11.07 20.00 11.39
C SER A 152 12.00 19.97 12.60
#